data_22dfccf8b7fc79fae3247c87081782f0
#
_entry.id   22dfccf8b7fc79fae3247c87081782f0
#
_cell.length_a   1.000
_cell.length_b   1.000
_cell.length_c   1.000
_cell.angle_alpha   90.00
_cell.angle_beta   90.00
_cell.angle_gamma   90.00
#
_symmetry.space_group_name_H-M   'P 1'
#
loop_
_entity.id
_entity.type
_entity.pdbx_description
1 polymer ?
#
loop_
_entity_poly.entity_id
_entity_poly.type
_entity_poly.pdbx_seq_one_letter_code
_entity_poly.pdbx_strand_id
1 'polypeptide(L)'
;MKVKVISRNPDNYVRETKKDIHRVFRNYDAAQHPFEGAREYVRALNATKLERVFAKPFVGNLDGHKDGISALAKHPKSLSILLSGSYDGEVKLWNVPAQECMQSVLCHSGYVRGITFSNDGSRFFTIGDDKAIKMWDSGIADSEEDQHEPLNTILGKTVVTSISHNYEEPFFATAGESCHIWEETRNAPIKTLQWGVDTLYDIKYNPVETSLMAACCSDRGIIFYDQREIKPLRKIVMTLRPNQLAWNPMQAYYFTVASEDYNLYTFDTRRLQNPLKIHGGHVSAVTCVDYAPTGREFVSGSYDKTIRLFDAHKANSREIYHTKRMQHVTCVGWSLDNKYVYSGSDEMNVRLWKARAAEKLGALQPREKQAFKYNEALKEKYAAHPQIRRIAQHRQVPKMVYKEREKLQTVKQKIKRKEDNVRKNSKPGKVPYVAESKKKVLREES
;
A
#
# COMPACT_ATOMS: atom_id res chain seq x y z
N MET A 1 49.96 18.92 21.36
CA MET A 1 49.99 19.29 19.94
C MET A 1 48.56 19.23 19.40
N LYS A 2 47.95 20.38 19.03
CA LYS A 2 46.60 20.37 18.45
C LYS A 2 46.74 20.18 16.95
N VAL A 3 46.41 18.99 16.45
CA VAL A 3 46.39 18.69 15.02
C VAL A 3 45.07 19.23 14.42
N LYS A 4 45.16 20.24 13.55
CA LYS A 4 44.05 20.63 12.71
C LYS A 4 43.99 19.73 11.49
N VAL A 5 43.03 18.83 11.47
CA VAL A 5 42.71 18.05 10.27
C VAL A 5 41.86 18.89 9.33
N ILE A 6 42.40 19.26 8.19
CA ILE A 6 41.65 19.90 7.11
C ILE A 6 41.07 18.76 6.25
N SER A 7 39.87 18.37 6.53
CA SER A 7 39.13 17.42 5.67
C SER A 7 38.34 18.18 4.62
N ARG A 8 38.58 17.92 3.36
CA ARG A 8 37.75 18.39 2.25
C ARG A 8 36.58 17.44 2.07
N ASN A 9 35.41 17.88 2.45
CA ASN A 9 34.22 17.17 2.08
C ASN A 9 33.79 17.65 0.68
N PRO A 10 33.74 16.77 -0.37
CA PRO A 10 33.36 17.17 -1.71
C PRO A 10 31.97 17.78 -1.77
N ASP A 11 31.07 17.44 -0.83
CA ASP A 11 29.72 18.05 -0.71
C ASP A 11 29.77 19.54 -0.31
N ASN A 12 30.86 20.03 0.24
CA ASN A 12 31.06 21.42 0.64
C ASN A 12 31.74 22.28 -0.45
N TYR A 13 32.33 21.64 -1.44
CA TYR A 13 33.05 22.33 -2.55
C TYR A 13 32.21 22.27 -3.83
N VAL A 14 31.24 23.13 -3.94
CA VAL A 14 30.67 23.47 -5.23
C VAL A 14 31.62 24.48 -5.88
N ARG A 15 32.12 24.16 -7.07
CA ARG A 15 32.96 25.08 -7.86
C ARG A 15 32.16 26.36 -8.07
N GLU A 16 32.62 27.47 -7.50
CA GLU A 16 32.01 28.77 -7.69
C GLU A 16 32.13 29.19 -9.17
N THR A 17 31.03 29.41 -9.82
CA THR A 17 30.97 29.99 -11.14
C THR A 17 30.72 31.50 -11.01
N LYS A 18 30.99 32.28 -12.07
CA LYS A 18 30.72 33.75 -12.11
C LYS A 18 29.24 34.11 -11.76
N LYS A 19 28.36 33.14 -11.78
CA LYS A 19 26.91 33.31 -11.47
C LYS A 19 26.55 32.87 -10.05
N ASP A 20 27.50 32.33 -9.29
CA ASP A 20 27.23 31.88 -7.93
C ASP A 20 27.31 33.02 -6.94
N ILE A 21 26.34 33.05 -6.00
CA ILE A 21 26.34 34.01 -4.91
C ILE A 21 27.48 33.67 -3.95
N HIS A 22 28.35 34.62 -3.68
CA HIS A 22 29.44 34.47 -2.72
C HIS A 22 28.89 33.95 -1.37
N ARG A 23 29.53 32.87 -0.89
CA ARG A 23 29.22 32.30 0.42
C ARG A 23 29.84 33.16 1.50
N VAL A 24 29.06 34.09 2.08
CA VAL A 24 29.49 34.84 3.25
C VAL A 24 29.33 33.92 4.46
N PHE A 25 30.41 33.76 5.25
CA PHE A 25 30.34 33.06 6.51
C PHE A 25 29.38 33.78 7.45
N ARG A 26 28.41 33.02 7.96
CA ARG A 26 27.40 33.59 8.86
C ARG A 26 28.00 33.79 10.23
N ASN A 27 27.84 35.02 10.77
CA ASN A 27 28.04 35.26 12.19
C ASN A 27 26.83 34.71 12.96
N TYR A 28 27.07 33.87 13.96
CA TYR A 28 26.01 33.24 14.78
C TYR A 28 25.67 34.06 16.04
N ASP A 29 26.18 35.26 16.17
CA ASP A 29 25.85 36.14 17.29
C ASP A 29 24.36 36.57 17.22
N ALA A 30 23.59 36.19 18.24
CA ALA A 30 22.15 36.47 18.32
C ALA A 30 21.83 37.95 18.34
N ALA A 31 22.75 38.78 18.88
CA ALA A 31 22.58 40.23 18.94
C ALA A 31 22.60 40.90 17.56
N GLN A 32 23.32 40.32 16.60
CA GLN A 32 23.39 40.84 15.22
C GLN A 32 22.21 40.35 14.33
N HIS A 33 21.40 39.42 14.83
CA HIS A 33 20.29 38.83 14.06
C HIS A 33 18.95 38.86 14.84
N PRO A 34 18.45 40.02 15.29
CA PRO A 34 17.24 40.11 16.12
C PRO A 34 15.97 39.55 15.45
N PHE A 35 15.91 39.57 14.11
CA PHE A 35 14.79 39.02 13.33
C PHE A 35 15.01 37.62 12.78
N GLU A 36 15.95 36.86 13.32
CA GLU A 36 16.27 35.52 12.84
C GLU A 36 15.06 34.58 12.88
N GLY A 37 14.37 34.54 14.01
CA GLY A 37 13.18 33.69 14.19
C GLY A 37 12.05 34.04 13.22
N ALA A 38 11.81 35.33 12.99
CA ALA A 38 10.79 35.76 12.02
C ALA A 38 11.15 35.39 10.58
N ARG A 39 12.43 35.52 10.19
CA ARG A 39 12.91 35.14 8.85
C ARG A 39 12.87 33.64 8.65
N GLU A 40 13.27 32.86 9.63
CA GLU A 40 13.19 31.38 9.56
C GLU A 40 11.72 30.91 9.42
N TYR A 41 10.82 31.52 10.18
CA TYR A 41 9.40 31.24 10.08
C TYR A 41 8.85 31.48 8.66
N VAL A 42 9.16 32.65 8.08
CA VAL A 42 8.75 32.97 6.70
C VAL A 42 9.36 32.00 5.68
N ARG A 43 10.64 31.62 5.87
CA ARG A 43 11.27 30.59 5.02
C ARG A 43 10.61 29.24 5.17
N ALA A 44 10.28 28.80 6.39
CA ALA A 44 9.55 27.56 6.64
C ALA A 44 8.16 27.60 5.99
N LEU A 45 7.45 28.70 6.09
CA LEU A 45 6.14 28.90 5.46
C LEU A 45 6.25 28.82 3.94
N ASN A 46 7.24 29.49 3.34
CA ASN A 46 7.46 29.45 1.90
C ASN A 46 7.89 28.05 1.43
N ALA A 47 8.79 27.38 2.16
CA ALA A 47 9.19 26.02 1.85
C ALA A 47 7.99 25.05 1.83
N THR A 48 7.09 25.17 2.82
CA THR A 48 5.86 24.35 2.88
C THR A 48 4.89 24.66 1.74
N LYS A 49 4.73 25.96 1.37
CA LYS A 49 3.91 26.36 0.22
C LYS A 49 4.47 25.82 -1.10
N LEU A 50 5.78 25.97 -1.32
CA LEU A 50 6.44 25.52 -2.55
C LEU A 50 6.38 23.99 -2.68
N GLU A 51 6.56 23.28 -1.60
CA GLU A 51 6.38 21.81 -1.59
C GLU A 51 4.99 21.41 -2.09
N ARG A 52 3.94 22.14 -1.70
CA ARG A 52 2.57 21.84 -2.15
C ARG A 52 2.30 22.27 -3.60
N VAL A 53 2.82 23.41 -4.01
CA VAL A 53 2.66 23.92 -5.38
C VAL A 53 3.38 23.04 -6.41
N PHE A 54 4.60 22.59 -6.06
CA PHE A 54 5.41 21.75 -6.95
C PHE A 54 5.20 20.23 -6.74
N ALA A 55 4.25 19.82 -5.89
CA ALA A 55 3.88 18.42 -5.72
C ALA A 55 3.27 17.88 -7.02
N LYS A 56 4.02 17.03 -7.72
CA LYS A 56 3.59 16.31 -8.92
C LYS A 56 3.74 14.81 -8.67
N PRO A 57 2.71 14.16 -8.10
CA PRO A 57 2.81 12.75 -7.72
C PRO A 57 2.82 11.82 -8.93
N PHE A 58 2.11 12.16 -10.00
CA PHE A 58 1.98 11.34 -11.19
C PHE A 58 3.28 11.32 -12.00
N VAL A 59 3.73 10.12 -12.37
CA VAL A 59 4.95 9.89 -13.17
C VAL A 59 4.61 9.48 -14.58
N GLY A 60 3.79 8.44 -14.75
CA GLY A 60 3.43 7.91 -16.04
C GLY A 60 2.33 6.85 -15.96
N ASN A 61 1.93 6.35 -17.12
CA ASN A 61 0.99 5.26 -17.28
C ASN A 61 1.66 4.10 -18.02
N LEU A 62 1.26 2.89 -17.69
CA LEU A 62 1.48 1.71 -18.50
C LEU A 62 0.15 1.40 -19.20
N ASP A 63 0.07 1.77 -20.46
CA ASP A 63 -1.14 1.66 -21.28
C ASP A 63 -1.05 0.43 -22.18
N GLY A 64 -2.16 -0.27 -22.41
CA GLY A 64 -2.20 -1.38 -23.36
C GLY A 64 -3.17 -2.51 -23.05
N HIS A 65 -3.74 -2.58 -21.84
CA HIS A 65 -4.85 -3.50 -21.57
C HIS A 65 -6.14 -3.04 -22.27
N LYS A 66 -6.99 -4.00 -22.60
CA LYS A 66 -8.28 -3.76 -23.26
C LYS A 66 -9.42 -3.60 -22.27
N ASP A 67 -9.24 -4.10 -21.04
CA ASP A 67 -10.23 -4.06 -19.98
C ASP A 67 -9.57 -3.65 -18.65
N GLY A 68 -10.37 -3.51 -17.61
CA GLY A 68 -9.92 -3.10 -16.28
C GLY A 68 -8.88 -4.05 -15.67
N ILE A 69 -8.00 -3.52 -14.84
CA ILE A 69 -6.93 -4.27 -14.22
C ILE A 69 -7.42 -4.88 -12.91
N SER A 70 -7.28 -6.19 -12.77
CA SER A 70 -7.70 -6.94 -11.58
C SER A 70 -6.58 -7.15 -10.56
N ALA A 71 -5.37 -7.48 -11.03
CA ALA A 71 -4.26 -7.88 -10.19
C ALA A 71 -2.94 -7.24 -10.62
N LEU A 72 -2.06 -7.02 -9.67
CA LEU A 72 -0.69 -6.57 -9.87
C LEU A 72 0.25 -7.47 -9.08
N ALA A 73 1.38 -7.85 -9.70
CA ALA A 73 2.45 -8.55 -9.02
C ALA A 73 3.79 -7.87 -9.32
N LYS A 74 4.55 -7.57 -8.28
CA LYS A 74 5.89 -7.00 -8.36
C LYS A 74 6.92 -8.13 -8.34
N HIS A 75 7.95 -8.02 -9.17
CA HIS A 75 9.03 -8.99 -9.19
C HIS A 75 9.83 -8.92 -7.87
N PRO A 76 10.14 -10.07 -7.22
CA PRO A 76 10.76 -10.09 -5.90
C PRO A 76 12.20 -9.52 -5.87
N LYS A 77 12.96 -9.67 -6.96
CA LYS A 77 14.37 -9.28 -7.02
C LYS A 77 14.65 -8.10 -7.97
N SER A 78 13.78 -7.84 -8.95
CA SER A 78 13.97 -6.77 -9.95
C SER A 78 13.01 -5.60 -9.71
N LEU A 79 13.54 -4.37 -9.76
CA LEU A 79 12.74 -3.15 -9.67
C LEU A 79 12.08 -2.74 -10.98
N SER A 80 12.59 -3.27 -12.09
CA SER A 80 12.16 -2.87 -13.44
C SER A 80 10.94 -3.62 -13.93
N ILE A 81 10.58 -4.74 -13.31
CA ILE A 81 9.59 -5.67 -13.82
C ILE A 81 8.32 -5.63 -12.96
N LEU A 82 7.18 -5.52 -13.65
CA LEU A 82 5.85 -5.55 -13.07
C LEU A 82 4.94 -6.41 -13.93
N LEU A 83 4.12 -7.26 -13.32
CA LEU A 83 3.02 -7.97 -13.97
C LEU A 83 1.69 -7.30 -13.65
N SER A 84 0.82 -7.25 -14.64
CA SER A 84 -0.57 -6.84 -14.49
C SER A 84 -1.50 -7.82 -15.17
N GLY A 85 -2.59 -8.18 -14.50
CA GLY A 85 -3.67 -8.99 -15.04
C GLY A 85 -4.93 -8.18 -15.22
N SER A 86 -5.67 -8.49 -16.27
CA SER A 86 -6.88 -7.79 -16.67
C SER A 86 -8.11 -8.69 -16.56
N TYR A 87 -9.28 -8.07 -16.62
CA TYR A 87 -10.56 -8.78 -16.66
C TYR A 87 -10.81 -9.53 -17.98
N ASP A 88 -10.04 -9.23 -19.04
CA ASP A 88 -10.11 -9.96 -20.32
C ASP A 88 -9.30 -11.28 -20.35
N GLY A 89 -8.63 -11.62 -19.25
CA GLY A 89 -7.79 -12.81 -19.14
C GLY A 89 -6.34 -12.63 -19.58
N GLU A 90 -5.99 -11.43 -20.06
CA GLU A 90 -4.66 -11.06 -20.52
C GLU A 90 -3.76 -10.68 -19.36
N VAL A 91 -2.52 -11.16 -19.36
CA VAL A 91 -1.46 -10.77 -18.43
C VAL A 91 -0.34 -10.11 -19.21
N LYS A 92 0.11 -8.95 -18.74
CA LYS A 92 1.20 -8.20 -19.38
C LYS A 92 2.39 -8.07 -18.45
N LEU A 93 3.56 -8.29 -19.01
CA LEU A 93 4.87 -8.05 -18.40
C LEU A 93 5.37 -6.67 -18.84
N TRP A 94 5.67 -5.82 -17.88
CA TRP A 94 6.06 -4.44 -18.12
C TRP A 94 7.50 -4.17 -17.72
N ASN A 95 8.19 -3.40 -18.56
CA ASN A 95 9.42 -2.70 -18.18
C ASN A 95 9.04 -1.31 -17.63
N VAL A 96 9.06 -1.16 -16.30
CA VAL A 96 8.61 0.06 -15.63
C VAL A 96 9.46 1.30 -15.99
N PRO A 97 10.79 1.24 -16.05
CA PRO A 97 11.62 2.37 -16.46
C PRO A 97 11.35 2.87 -17.88
N ALA A 98 11.19 1.96 -18.83
CA ALA A 98 10.90 2.29 -20.21
C ALA A 98 9.41 2.63 -20.45
N GLN A 99 8.53 2.20 -19.52
CA GLN A 99 7.07 2.28 -19.63
C GLN A 99 6.51 1.54 -20.85
N GLU A 100 7.15 0.42 -21.18
CA GLU A 100 6.82 -0.42 -22.33
C GLU A 100 6.35 -1.80 -21.91
N CYS A 101 5.45 -2.39 -22.69
CA CYS A 101 5.04 -3.77 -22.53
C CYS A 101 6.08 -4.68 -23.19
N MET A 102 6.73 -5.54 -22.40
CA MET A 102 7.70 -6.50 -22.91
C MET A 102 6.99 -7.69 -23.52
N GLN A 103 5.98 -8.23 -22.85
CA GLN A 103 5.25 -9.43 -23.25
C GLN A 103 3.78 -9.31 -22.87
N SER A 104 2.91 -9.84 -23.73
CA SER A 104 1.47 -9.93 -23.51
C SER A 104 1.01 -11.36 -23.77
N VAL A 105 0.42 -11.99 -22.77
CA VAL A 105 -0.01 -13.40 -22.82
C VAL A 105 -1.47 -13.52 -22.42
N LEU A 106 -2.27 -14.20 -23.26
CA LEU A 106 -3.63 -14.59 -22.89
C LEU A 106 -3.59 -15.83 -22.00
N CYS A 107 -3.63 -15.58 -20.69
CA CYS A 107 -3.47 -16.64 -19.70
C CYS A 107 -4.77 -17.42 -19.44
N HIS A 108 -5.90 -16.73 -19.38
CA HIS A 108 -7.19 -17.32 -18.98
C HIS A 108 -8.31 -16.95 -19.93
N SER A 109 -9.35 -17.78 -20.01
CA SER A 109 -10.56 -17.52 -20.81
C SER A 109 -11.54 -16.56 -20.15
N GLY A 110 -11.31 -16.21 -18.89
CA GLY A 110 -12.11 -15.26 -18.08
C GLY A 110 -11.21 -14.35 -17.26
N TYR A 111 -11.76 -13.77 -16.22
CA TYR A 111 -11.04 -12.82 -15.36
C TYR A 111 -9.79 -13.41 -14.74
N VAL A 112 -8.68 -12.68 -14.80
CA VAL A 112 -7.50 -12.98 -13.99
C VAL A 112 -7.81 -12.55 -12.56
N ARG A 113 -7.86 -13.48 -11.62
CA ARG A 113 -8.17 -13.18 -10.20
C ARG A 113 -6.94 -12.80 -9.40
N GLY A 114 -5.82 -13.40 -9.72
CA GLY A 114 -4.58 -13.12 -8.99
C GLY A 114 -3.35 -13.54 -9.77
N ILE A 115 -2.24 -12.88 -9.44
CA ILE A 115 -0.92 -13.14 -10.01
C ILE A 115 0.09 -13.10 -8.87
N THR A 116 1.05 -14.00 -8.92
CA THR A 116 2.21 -13.97 -8.01
C THR A 116 3.46 -14.46 -8.71
N PHE A 117 4.61 -13.93 -8.33
CA PHE A 117 5.90 -14.50 -8.74
C PHE A 117 6.31 -15.61 -7.79
N SER A 118 7.15 -16.53 -8.28
CA SER A 118 7.92 -17.42 -7.42
C SER A 118 8.94 -16.62 -6.61
N ASN A 119 9.48 -17.22 -5.56
CA ASN A 119 10.52 -16.57 -4.73
C ASN A 119 11.75 -16.15 -5.56
N ASP A 120 12.14 -16.98 -6.53
CA ASP A 120 13.27 -16.69 -7.40
C ASP A 120 13.02 -15.64 -8.48
N GLY A 121 11.74 -15.38 -8.79
CA GLY A 121 11.34 -14.48 -9.87
C GLY A 121 11.47 -15.08 -11.26
N SER A 122 11.94 -16.34 -11.39
CA SER A 122 12.06 -17.02 -12.69
C SER A 122 10.72 -17.44 -13.28
N ARG A 123 9.72 -17.67 -12.42
CA ARG A 123 8.39 -18.11 -12.79
C ARG A 123 7.32 -17.20 -12.19
N PHE A 124 6.15 -17.21 -12.80
CA PHE A 124 4.97 -16.58 -12.23
C PHE A 124 3.76 -17.50 -12.35
N PHE A 125 2.83 -17.31 -11.42
CA PHE A 125 1.59 -18.06 -11.33
C PHE A 125 0.42 -17.14 -11.57
N THR A 126 -0.56 -17.62 -12.33
CA THR A 126 -1.80 -16.91 -12.61
C THR A 126 -2.99 -17.78 -12.24
N ILE A 127 -4.04 -17.16 -11.75
CA ILE A 127 -5.32 -17.80 -11.44
C ILE A 127 -6.46 -17.03 -12.11
N GLY A 128 -7.46 -17.75 -12.60
CA GLY A 128 -8.60 -17.17 -13.29
C GLY A 128 -9.93 -17.80 -12.92
N ASP A 129 -10.98 -17.24 -13.51
CA ASP A 129 -12.36 -17.77 -13.35
C ASP A 129 -12.57 -19.12 -14.04
N ASP A 130 -11.67 -19.52 -14.93
CA ASP A 130 -11.63 -20.84 -15.58
C ASP A 130 -11.24 -21.99 -14.63
N LYS A 131 -11.09 -21.70 -13.32
CA LYS A 131 -10.69 -22.64 -12.28
C LYS A 131 -9.28 -23.21 -12.47
N ALA A 132 -8.48 -22.63 -13.35
CA ALA A 132 -7.14 -23.07 -13.63
C ALA A 132 -6.11 -22.24 -12.83
N ILE A 133 -5.10 -22.94 -12.35
CA ILE A 133 -3.86 -22.35 -11.86
C ILE A 133 -2.82 -22.65 -12.93
N LYS A 134 -2.22 -21.62 -13.51
CA LYS A 134 -1.22 -21.77 -14.57
C LYS A 134 0.12 -21.25 -14.12
N MET A 135 1.17 -21.97 -14.41
CA MET A 135 2.55 -21.62 -14.14
C MET A 135 3.24 -21.26 -15.46
N TRP A 136 3.94 -20.14 -15.45
CA TRP A 136 4.60 -19.57 -16.62
C TRP A 136 6.06 -19.29 -16.34
N ASP A 137 6.88 -19.33 -17.36
CA ASP A 137 8.22 -18.77 -17.28
C ASP A 137 8.18 -17.25 -17.41
N SER A 138 9.00 -16.54 -16.64
CA SER A 138 9.04 -15.07 -16.68
C SER A 138 9.64 -14.50 -17.97
N GLY A 139 10.30 -15.35 -18.79
CA GLY A 139 10.88 -14.95 -20.08
C GLY A 139 11.98 -13.89 -19.99
N ILE A 140 12.50 -13.65 -18.78
CA ILE A 140 13.52 -12.62 -18.52
C ILE A 140 14.90 -13.07 -19.01
N ALA A 141 15.08 -14.38 -19.18
CA ALA A 141 16.29 -14.97 -19.72
C ALA A 141 16.12 -15.22 -21.22
N ASP A 142 16.69 -14.36 -22.03
CA ASP A 142 17.15 -14.46 -23.44
C ASP A 142 16.56 -15.59 -24.36
N SER A 143 15.29 -15.84 -24.33
CA SER A 143 14.66 -16.72 -25.31
C SER A 143 13.82 -15.91 -26.30
N GLU A 144 14.33 -15.76 -27.51
CA GLU A 144 13.65 -15.13 -28.67
C GLU A 144 12.42 -15.92 -29.16
N GLU A 145 12.06 -17.01 -28.53
CA GLU A 145 10.88 -17.79 -28.88
C GLU A 145 9.69 -17.32 -28.03
N ASP A 146 8.62 -16.92 -28.70
CA ASP A 146 7.32 -16.56 -28.13
C ASP A 146 6.71 -17.76 -27.38
N GLN A 147 7.13 -17.99 -26.15
CA GLN A 147 6.58 -19.03 -25.30
C GLN A 147 5.23 -18.57 -24.75
N HIS A 148 4.16 -18.81 -25.51
CA HIS A 148 2.78 -18.53 -25.11
C HIS A 148 2.12 -19.71 -24.39
N GLU A 149 2.86 -20.79 -24.14
CA GLU A 149 2.33 -21.99 -23.48
C GLU A 149 2.70 -22.03 -22.00
N PRO A 150 1.75 -22.38 -21.11
CA PRO A 150 2.04 -22.52 -19.69
C PRO A 150 2.92 -23.74 -19.44
N LEU A 151 3.92 -23.61 -18.56
CA LEU A 151 4.77 -24.71 -18.14
C LEU A 151 3.97 -25.83 -17.45
N ASN A 152 2.97 -25.45 -16.67
CA ASN A 152 2.07 -26.37 -15.99
C ASN A 152 0.69 -25.75 -15.84
N THR A 153 -0.35 -26.59 -15.94
CA THR A 153 -1.75 -26.18 -15.74
C THR A 153 -2.42 -27.12 -14.76
N ILE A 154 -2.85 -26.60 -13.65
CA ILE A 154 -3.58 -27.32 -12.60
C ILE A 154 -5.05 -26.91 -12.68
N LEU A 155 -5.95 -27.85 -12.92
CA LEU A 155 -7.38 -27.62 -12.96
C LEU A 155 -7.98 -27.87 -11.56
N GLY A 156 -8.56 -26.82 -10.97
CA GLY A 156 -9.26 -26.89 -9.71
C GLY A 156 -10.72 -27.31 -9.86
N LYS A 157 -11.34 -27.75 -8.77
CA LYS A 157 -12.78 -28.05 -8.71
C LYS A 157 -13.61 -26.78 -8.61
N THR A 158 -13.11 -25.80 -7.89
CA THR A 158 -13.77 -24.53 -7.55
C THR A 158 -12.95 -23.35 -8.06
N VAL A 159 -13.58 -22.17 -8.15
CA VAL A 159 -12.90 -20.96 -8.56
C VAL A 159 -11.92 -20.53 -7.47
N VAL A 160 -10.71 -20.21 -7.88
CA VAL A 160 -9.66 -19.69 -7.01
C VAL A 160 -9.70 -18.17 -7.06
N THR A 161 -9.80 -17.53 -5.90
CA THR A 161 -9.99 -16.07 -5.76
C THR A 161 -8.69 -15.29 -5.56
N SER A 162 -7.73 -15.88 -4.86
CA SER A 162 -6.43 -15.26 -4.58
C SER A 162 -5.32 -16.30 -4.49
N ILE A 163 -4.11 -15.86 -4.76
CA ILE A 163 -2.89 -16.66 -4.71
C ILE A 163 -1.80 -15.88 -3.99
N SER A 164 -0.98 -16.59 -3.22
CA SER A 164 0.21 -16.04 -2.58
C SER A 164 1.31 -17.07 -2.56
N HIS A 165 2.51 -16.66 -2.93
CA HIS A 165 3.71 -17.51 -2.88
C HIS A 165 4.46 -17.29 -1.57
N ASN A 166 5.09 -18.35 -1.04
CA ASN A 166 5.96 -18.26 0.13
C ASN A 166 7.27 -17.54 -0.25
N TYR A 167 7.85 -16.81 0.70
CA TYR A 167 9.05 -16.00 0.47
C TYR A 167 10.37 -16.79 0.52
N GLU A 168 10.38 -17.97 1.12
CA GLU A 168 11.60 -18.79 1.31
C GLU A 168 11.50 -20.14 0.61
N GLU A 169 10.35 -20.81 0.72
CA GLU A 169 10.12 -22.16 0.26
C GLU A 169 9.33 -22.17 -1.06
N PRO A 170 9.47 -23.22 -1.91
CA PRO A 170 8.76 -23.35 -3.18
C PRO A 170 7.29 -23.81 -2.96
N PHE A 171 6.60 -23.20 -2.03
CA PHE A 171 5.19 -23.42 -1.76
C PHE A 171 4.35 -22.19 -2.10
N PHE A 172 3.15 -22.44 -2.56
CA PHE A 172 2.16 -21.39 -2.73
C PHE A 172 0.80 -21.79 -2.14
N ALA A 173 0.07 -20.81 -1.68
CA ALA A 173 -1.27 -20.99 -1.15
C ALA A 173 -2.30 -20.35 -2.07
N THR A 174 -3.44 -21.02 -2.21
CA THR A 174 -4.58 -20.51 -2.98
C THR A 174 -5.82 -20.42 -2.09
N ALA A 175 -6.58 -19.35 -2.28
CA ALA A 175 -7.85 -19.11 -1.62
C ALA A 175 -9.01 -19.43 -2.57
N GLY A 176 -10.06 -20.02 -2.04
CA GLY A 176 -11.30 -20.35 -2.74
C GLY A 176 -12.38 -20.73 -1.73
N GLU A 177 -13.06 -21.82 -1.88
CA GLU A 177 -13.94 -22.42 -0.86
C GLU A 177 -13.14 -22.94 0.35
N SER A 178 -11.88 -23.25 0.13
CA SER A 178 -10.91 -23.65 1.15
C SER A 178 -9.53 -23.09 0.81
N CYS A 179 -8.64 -23.07 1.80
CA CYS A 179 -7.25 -22.76 1.59
C CYS A 179 -6.50 -24.04 1.18
N HIS A 180 -5.86 -24.02 0.01
CA HIS A 180 -5.01 -25.11 -0.45
C HIS A 180 -3.56 -24.68 -0.44
N ILE A 181 -2.69 -25.54 0.06
CA ILE A 181 -1.24 -25.37 0.03
C ILE A 181 -0.67 -26.31 -1.03
N TRP A 182 0.10 -25.75 -1.96
CA TRP A 182 0.68 -26.43 -3.10
C TRP A 182 2.20 -26.35 -3.06
N GLU A 183 2.84 -27.32 -3.65
CA GLU A 183 4.25 -27.30 -4.01
C GLU A 183 4.37 -27.09 -5.52
N GLU A 184 5.35 -26.31 -5.97
CA GLU A 184 5.52 -25.99 -7.41
C GLU A 184 5.66 -27.22 -8.32
N THR A 185 6.19 -28.32 -7.78
CA THR A 185 6.45 -29.54 -8.52
C THR A 185 5.25 -30.49 -8.61
N ARG A 186 4.19 -30.24 -7.83
CA ARG A 186 3.03 -31.15 -7.70
C ARG A 186 1.76 -30.56 -8.27
N ASN A 187 0.96 -31.43 -8.91
CA ASN A 187 -0.36 -31.08 -9.45
C ASN A 187 -1.51 -31.33 -8.45
N ALA A 188 -1.20 -31.76 -7.23
CA ALA A 188 -2.18 -32.03 -6.20
C ALA A 188 -1.83 -31.20 -4.93
N PRO A 189 -2.81 -30.65 -4.20
CA PRO A 189 -2.55 -29.89 -3.00
C PRO A 189 -1.97 -30.81 -1.91
N ILE A 190 -0.97 -30.31 -1.19
CA ILE A 190 -0.36 -31.01 -0.05
C ILE A 190 -1.31 -31.00 1.14
N LYS A 191 -1.91 -29.84 1.40
CA LYS A 191 -2.85 -29.64 2.49
C LYS A 191 -4.06 -28.85 2.03
N THR A 192 -5.21 -29.19 2.58
CA THR A 192 -6.46 -28.45 2.43
C THR A 192 -6.92 -28.02 3.82
N LEU A 193 -6.97 -26.73 4.06
CA LEU A 193 -7.33 -26.13 5.33
C LEU A 193 -8.71 -25.48 5.22
N GLN A 194 -9.64 -25.86 6.09
CA GLN A 194 -11.03 -25.42 6.04
C GLN A 194 -11.51 -25.05 7.43
N TRP A 195 -12.18 -23.89 7.58
CA TRP A 195 -12.80 -23.46 8.84
C TRP A 195 -14.32 -23.57 8.83
N GLY A 196 -14.92 -23.78 7.69
CA GLY A 196 -16.37 -23.81 7.53
C GLY A 196 -16.77 -23.75 6.08
N VAL A 197 -17.96 -23.24 5.79
CA VAL A 197 -18.52 -23.17 4.41
C VAL A 197 -18.19 -21.85 3.72
N ASP A 198 -17.26 -21.06 4.27
CA ASP A 198 -16.99 -19.71 3.84
C ASP A 198 -16.03 -19.67 2.64
N THR A 199 -16.32 -18.79 1.69
CA THR A 199 -15.38 -18.48 0.61
C THR A 199 -14.32 -17.50 1.08
N LEU A 200 -13.08 -17.76 0.72
CA LEU A 200 -11.95 -16.87 0.98
C LEU A 200 -11.77 -15.92 -0.20
N TYR A 201 -11.54 -14.63 0.06
CA TYR A 201 -11.33 -13.63 -1.00
C TYR A 201 -9.87 -13.31 -1.24
N ASP A 202 -9.06 -13.25 -0.19
CA ASP A 202 -7.65 -12.95 -0.29
C ASP A 202 -6.86 -13.80 0.69
N ILE A 203 -5.65 -14.19 0.31
CA ILE A 203 -4.70 -14.91 1.15
C ILE A 203 -3.31 -14.34 0.94
N LYS A 204 -2.56 -14.14 2.04
CA LYS A 204 -1.20 -13.63 1.99
C LYS A 204 -0.32 -14.34 3.00
N TYR A 205 0.85 -14.80 2.54
CA TYR A 205 1.94 -15.25 3.41
C TYR A 205 2.55 -14.08 4.16
N ASN A 206 3.00 -14.36 5.37
CA ASN A 206 3.75 -13.40 6.15
C ASN A 206 5.20 -13.35 5.62
N PRO A 207 5.75 -12.18 5.29
CA PRO A 207 7.10 -12.09 4.75
C PRO A 207 8.21 -12.32 5.79
N VAL A 208 7.90 -12.27 7.10
CA VAL A 208 8.86 -12.46 8.19
C VAL A 208 8.71 -13.86 8.80
N GLU A 209 7.50 -14.28 9.14
CA GLU A 209 7.17 -15.64 9.59
C GLU A 209 6.55 -16.40 8.40
N THR A 210 7.40 -16.95 7.56
CA THR A 210 7.03 -17.53 6.26
C THR A 210 6.08 -18.72 6.33
N SER A 211 5.95 -19.36 7.50
CA SER A 211 4.97 -20.41 7.74
C SER A 211 3.54 -19.91 8.03
N LEU A 212 3.41 -18.63 8.42
CA LEU A 212 2.14 -18.03 8.81
C LEU A 212 1.44 -17.40 7.61
N MET A 213 0.14 -17.65 7.49
CA MET A 213 -0.72 -17.05 6.47
C MET A 213 -1.96 -16.46 7.12
N ALA A 214 -2.53 -15.45 6.47
CA ALA A 214 -3.86 -14.95 6.83
C ALA A 214 -4.72 -14.81 5.58
N ALA A 215 -6.01 -15.09 5.73
CA ALA A 215 -6.99 -14.98 4.67
C ALA A 215 -8.20 -14.14 5.09
N CYS A 216 -8.74 -13.38 4.13
CA CYS A 216 -10.00 -12.65 4.26
C CYS A 216 -11.16 -13.53 3.79
N CYS A 217 -12.25 -13.55 4.57
CA CYS A 217 -13.38 -14.44 4.39
C CYS A 217 -14.66 -13.66 4.03
N SER A 218 -15.57 -14.32 3.30
CA SER A 218 -16.89 -13.74 2.98
C SER A 218 -17.77 -13.49 4.21
N ASP A 219 -17.60 -14.29 5.25
CA ASP A 219 -18.30 -14.23 6.54
C ASP A 219 -17.75 -13.11 7.47
N ARG A 220 -17.23 -12.05 6.89
CA ARG A 220 -16.62 -10.93 7.63
C ARG A 220 -15.43 -11.35 8.51
N GLY A 221 -14.91 -12.55 8.27
CA GLY A 221 -13.84 -13.15 9.04
C GLY A 221 -12.45 -12.87 8.47
N ILE A 222 -11.46 -12.95 9.34
CA ILE A 222 -10.05 -13.07 9.00
C ILE A 222 -9.57 -14.35 9.67
N ILE A 223 -9.04 -15.29 8.88
CA ILE A 223 -8.60 -16.59 9.37
C ILE A 223 -7.09 -16.65 9.28
N PHE A 224 -6.46 -17.19 10.31
CA PHE A 224 -5.02 -17.44 10.37
C PHE A 224 -4.75 -18.92 10.19
N TYR A 225 -3.79 -19.22 9.35
CA TYR A 225 -3.31 -20.55 9.04
C TYR A 225 -1.82 -20.66 9.29
N ASP A 226 -1.38 -21.81 9.75
CA ASP A 226 0.03 -22.19 9.76
C ASP A 226 0.24 -23.32 8.73
N GLN A 227 1.25 -23.17 7.90
CA GLN A 227 1.64 -24.19 6.90
C GLN A 227 1.98 -25.53 7.55
N ARG A 228 2.46 -25.53 8.79
CA ARG A 228 2.87 -26.71 9.57
C ARG A 228 1.67 -27.47 10.12
N GLU A 229 0.63 -26.75 10.51
CA GLU A 229 -0.58 -27.31 11.14
C GLU A 229 -1.55 -27.87 10.10
N ILE A 230 -2.44 -28.74 10.56
CA ILE A 230 -3.51 -29.32 9.75
C ILE A 230 -4.81 -28.52 9.90
N LYS A 231 -4.93 -27.79 11.00
CA LYS A 231 -6.12 -27.01 11.35
C LYS A 231 -5.80 -25.51 11.30
N PRO A 232 -6.78 -24.70 10.93
CA PRO A 232 -6.65 -23.24 11.07
C PRO A 232 -6.44 -22.85 12.54
N LEU A 233 -5.66 -21.77 12.76
CA LEU A 233 -5.27 -21.37 14.14
C LEU A 233 -6.36 -20.57 14.83
N ARG A 234 -6.82 -19.49 14.21
CA ARG A 234 -7.77 -18.53 14.82
C ARG A 234 -8.60 -17.83 13.73
N LYS A 235 -9.81 -17.40 14.13
CA LYS A 235 -10.68 -16.57 13.29
C LYS A 235 -11.12 -15.33 14.06
N ILE A 236 -11.06 -14.18 13.40
CA ILE A 236 -11.61 -12.92 13.90
C ILE A 236 -12.83 -12.59 13.06
N VAL A 237 -13.94 -12.23 13.68
CA VAL A 237 -15.14 -11.77 12.97
C VAL A 237 -15.25 -10.25 13.15
N MET A 238 -15.22 -9.54 12.03
CA MET A 238 -15.36 -8.09 11.96
C MET A 238 -16.81 -7.65 11.77
N THR A 239 -17.07 -6.35 11.88
CA THR A 239 -18.41 -5.77 11.64
C THR A 239 -18.84 -5.84 10.18
N LEU A 240 -17.90 -5.58 9.26
CA LEU A 240 -18.10 -5.66 7.81
C LEU A 240 -16.98 -6.45 7.16
N ARG A 241 -17.19 -6.82 5.92
CA ARG A 241 -16.30 -7.70 5.16
C ARG A 241 -14.91 -7.08 4.97
N PRO A 242 -13.84 -7.85 5.26
CA PRO A 242 -12.49 -7.54 4.82
C PRO A 242 -12.34 -7.91 3.33
N ASN A 243 -11.76 -7.01 2.53
CA ASN A 243 -11.56 -7.25 1.11
C ASN A 243 -10.15 -7.79 0.83
N GLN A 244 -9.14 -7.16 1.40
CA GLN A 244 -7.75 -7.54 1.22
C GLN A 244 -6.95 -7.29 2.49
N LEU A 245 -5.89 -8.06 2.68
CA LEU A 245 -4.95 -7.87 3.77
C LEU A 245 -3.51 -7.73 3.26
N ALA A 246 -2.69 -7.03 4.03
CA ALA A 246 -1.26 -6.93 3.80
C ALA A 246 -0.51 -7.04 5.13
N TRP A 247 0.59 -7.79 5.10
CA TRP A 247 1.50 -7.93 6.24
C TRP A 247 2.55 -6.83 6.24
N ASN A 248 3.00 -6.44 7.42
CA ASN A 248 4.11 -5.53 7.56
C ASN A 248 5.44 -6.28 7.30
N PRO A 249 6.24 -5.89 6.30
CA PRO A 249 7.45 -6.63 5.96
C PRO A 249 8.59 -6.51 6.99
N MET A 250 8.51 -5.55 7.91
CA MET A 250 9.52 -5.33 8.95
C MET A 250 9.12 -5.86 10.32
N GLN A 251 7.83 -6.12 10.52
CA GLN A 251 7.27 -6.52 11.82
C GLN A 251 6.28 -7.66 11.61
N ALA A 252 6.68 -8.88 11.97
CA ALA A 252 5.90 -10.11 11.78
C ALA A 252 4.49 -10.07 12.36
N TYR A 253 4.31 -9.32 13.45
CA TYR A 253 3.05 -9.33 14.20
C TYR A 253 2.00 -8.34 13.69
N TYR A 254 2.36 -7.42 12.78
CA TYR A 254 1.44 -6.40 12.32
C TYR A 254 0.96 -6.66 10.89
N PHE A 255 -0.33 -6.52 10.72
CA PHE A 255 -0.98 -6.56 9.42
C PHE A 255 -2.09 -5.51 9.34
N THR A 256 -2.39 -5.07 8.14
CA THR A 256 -3.47 -4.11 7.88
C THR A 256 -4.48 -4.73 6.93
N VAL A 257 -5.75 -4.48 7.22
CA VAL A 257 -6.90 -5.01 6.47
C VAL A 257 -7.69 -3.87 5.87
N ALA A 258 -8.02 -4.00 4.60
CA ALA A 258 -8.94 -3.14 3.88
C ALA A 258 -10.37 -3.65 4.07
N SER A 259 -11.30 -2.79 4.50
CA SER A 259 -12.68 -3.17 4.79
C SER A 259 -13.69 -2.39 3.98
N GLU A 260 -14.87 -2.95 3.81
CA GLU A 260 -16.02 -2.29 3.18
C GLU A 260 -16.58 -1.11 3.98
N ASP A 261 -16.24 -0.98 5.27
CA ASP A 261 -16.70 0.15 6.10
C ASP A 261 -15.91 1.45 5.88
N TYR A 262 -15.20 1.56 4.77
CA TYR A 262 -14.41 2.73 4.34
C TYR A 262 -13.15 2.99 5.17
N ASN A 263 -12.83 2.11 6.12
CA ASN A 263 -11.66 2.23 6.97
C ASN A 263 -10.68 1.07 6.72
N LEU A 264 -9.43 1.31 7.12
CA LEU A 264 -8.43 0.24 7.23
C LEU A 264 -8.15 0.01 8.72
N TYR A 265 -7.83 -1.22 9.04
CA TYR A 265 -7.57 -1.67 10.41
C TYR A 265 -6.20 -2.31 10.50
N THR A 266 -5.33 -1.76 11.33
CA THR A 266 -4.06 -2.42 11.67
C THR A 266 -4.24 -3.21 12.95
N PHE A 267 -3.91 -4.49 12.88
CA PHE A 267 -3.99 -5.45 13.99
C PHE A 267 -2.60 -5.89 14.43
N ASP A 268 -2.54 -6.39 15.66
CA ASP A 268 -1.43 -7.15 16.22
C ASP A 268 -1.89 -8.60 16.40
N THR A 269 -1.19 -9.57 15.81
CA THR A 269 -1.53 -11.01 15.88
C THR A 269 -1.57 -11.56 17.30
N ARG A 270 -0.87 -10.91 18.24
CA ARG A 270 -0.84 -11.26 19.65
C ARG A 270 -2.09 -10.78 20.42
N ARG A 271 -2.77 -9.74 19.89
CA ARG A 271 -3.95 -9.12 20.50
C ARG A 271 -5.00 -8.81 19.42
N LEU A 272 -5.75 -9.81 19.04
CA LEU A 272 -6.71 -9.76 17.94
C LEU A 272 -8.08 -9.16 18.32
N GLN A 273 -8.38 -9.06 19.61
CA GLN A 273 -9.68 -8.57 20.12
C GLN A 273 -10.01 -7.13 19.71
N ASN A 274 -8.99 -6.31 19.46
CA ASN A 274 -9.17 -4.93 19.08
C ASN A 274 -8.11 -4.51 18.05
N PRO A 275 -8.49 -3.75 17.01
CA PRO A 275 -7.50 -3.16 16.12
C PRO A 275 -6.60 -2.19 16.90
N LEU A 276 -5.32 -2.26 16.63
CA LEU A 276 -4.32 -1.34 17.17
C LEU A 276 -4.59 0.09 16.71
N LYS A 277 -4.92 0.24 15.43
CA LYS A 277 -5.26 1.53 14.81
C LYS A 277 -6.39 1.40 13.79
N ILE A 278 -7.14 2.48 13.67
CA ILE A 278 -8.17 2.68 12.64
C ILE A 278 -7.70 3.81 11.74
N HIS A 279 -7.52 3.52 10.47
CA HIS A 279 -7.13 4.50 9.47
C HIS A 279 -8.35 4.88 8.64
N GLY A 280 -8.75 6.13 8.74
CA GLY A 280 -9.95 6.64 8.09
C GLY A 280 -9.63 7.67 7.01
N GLY A 281 -10.64 7.93 6.19
CA GLY A 281 -10.55 9.00 5.20
C GLY A 281 -11.18 8.66 3.88
N HIS A 282 -11.20 7.40 3.45
CA HIS A 282 -11.97 6.94 2.31
C HIS A 282 -13.47 7.14 2.56
N VAL A 283 -14.22 7.28 1.50
CA VAL A 283 -15.69 7.49 1.53
C VAL A 283 -16.45 6.36 0.87
N SER A 284 -15.74 5.38 0.31
CA SER A 284 -16.29 4.16 -0.26
C SER A 284 -15.45 2.96 0.19
N ALA A 285 -15.87 1.75 -0.17
CA ALA A 285 -15.17 0.51 0.16
C ALA A 285 -13.69 0.59 -0.20
N VAL A 286 -12.83 0.14 0.71
CA VAL A 286 -11.40 -0.01 0.43
C VAL A 286 -11.20 -1.39 -0.17
N THR A 287 -10.62 -1.44 -1.38
CA THR A 287 -10.43 -2.66 -2.16
C THR A 287 -9.12 -3.34 -1.87
N CYS A 288 -8.06 -2.56 -1.79
CA CYS A 288 -6.69 -3.06 -1.79
C CYS A 288 -5.78 -2.28 -0.86
N VAL A 289 -4.75 -2.96 -0.36
CA VAL A 289 -3.74 -2.42 0.53
C VAL A 289 -2.39 -3.10 0.27
N ASP A 290 -1.30 -2.34 0.27
CA ASP A 290 0.07 -2.87 0.21
C ASP A 290 1.00 -2.04 1.09
N TYR A 291 1.94 -2.69 1.76
CA TYR A 291 2.94 -2.05 2.59
C TYR A 291 4.16 -1.59 1.78
N ALA A 292 4.73 -0.48 2.21
CA ALA A 292 6.07 -0.08 1.81
C ALA A 292 7.10 -1.09 2.35
N PRO A 293 8.19 -1.35 1.64
CA PRO A 293 9.24 -2.27 2.10
C PRO A 293 9.88 -1.85 3.43
N THR A 294 9.75 -0.58 3.80
CA THR A 294 10.20 -0.05 5.11
C THR A 294 9.26 -0.37 6.27
N GLY A 295 8.06 -0.89 6.01
CA GLY A 295 7.05 -1.20 7.03
C GLY A 295 6.44 0.02 7.76
N ARG A 296 6.90 1.24 7.43
CA ARG A 296 6.45 2.48 8.09
C ARG A 296 5.21 3.10 7.46
N GLU A 297 5.04 2.89 6.18
CA GLU A 297 3.95 3.45 5.38
C GLU A 297 3.24 2.32 4.63
N PHE A 298 2.01 2.54 4.25
CA PHE A 298 1.25 1.67 3.37
C PHE A 298 0.34 2.47 2.45
N VAL A 299 -0.02 1.89 1.34
CA VAL A 299 -0.92 2.47 0.34
C VAL A 299 -2.26 1.73 0.35
N SER A 300 -3.34 2.44 0.10
CA SER A 300 -4.66 1.87 -0.09
C SER A 300 -5.34 2.42 -1.32
N GLY A 301 -6.10 1.56 -1.99
CA GLY A 301 -6.99 1.91 -3.09
C GLY A 301 -8.44 1.71 -2.69
N SER A 302 -9.33 2.50 -3.27
CA SER A 302 -10.76 2.47 -2.95
C SER A 302 -11.63 2.72 -4.18
N TYR A 303 -12.90 2.32 -4.09
CA TYR A 303 -13.94 2.68 -5.04
C TYR A 303 -14.23 4.18 -5.11
N ASP A 304 -13.73 4.99 -4.16
CA ASP A 304 -13.85 6.44 -4.19
C ASP A 304 -12.96 7.11 -5.26
N LYS A 305 -12.30 6.32 -6.10
CA LYS A 305 -11.38 6.76 -7.16
C LYS A 305 -10.16 7.50 -6.64
N THR A 306 -9.77 7.22 -5.40
CA THR A 306 -8.58 7.81 -4.78
C THR A 306 -7.65 6.75 -4.23
N ILE A 307 -6.37 7.06 -4.26
CA ILE A 307 -5.32 6.32 -3.60
C ILE A 307 -4.87 7.13 -2.40
N ARG A 308 -4.67 6.47 -1.27
CA ARG A 308 -4.21 7.12 -0.06
C ARG A 308 -2.97 6.47 0.48
N LEU A 309 -2.05 7.31 0.92
CA LEU A 309 -0.81 6.89 1.56
C LEU A 309 -0.93 7.17 3.05
N PHE A 310 -0.75 6.14 3.85
CA PHE A 310 -0.84 6.22 5.31
C PHE A 310 0.52 5.95 5.94
N ASP A 311 0.74 6.59 7.06
CA ASP A 311 1.77 6.22 8.02
C ASP A 311 1.15 5.17 8.96
N ALA A 312 1.79 4.02 9.17
CA ALA A 312 1.28 2.93 10.00
C ALA A 312 0.92 3.37 11.43
N HIS A 313 1.55 4.42 11.92
CA HIS A 313 1.31 4.96 13.26
C HIS A 313 0.27 6.08 13.31
N LYS A 314 -0.22 6.59 12.18
CA LYS A 314 -1.17 7.71 12.12
C LYS A 314 -2.53 7.29 11.57
N ALA A 315 -3.59 7.82 12.16
CA ALA A 315 -4.96 7.53 11.73
C ALA A 315 -5.36 8.21 10.41
N ASN A 316 -4.72 9.32 10.06
CA ASN A 316 -5.03 10.08 8.85
C ASN A 316 -4.01 9.84 7.75
N SER A 317 -4.47 9.85 6.50
CA SER A 317 -3.59 9.72 5.34
C SER A 317 -2.61 10.89 5.23
N ARG A 318 -1.36 10.57 4.85
CA ARG A 318 -0.32 11.54 4.56
C ARG A 318 -0.57 12.23 3.21
N GLU A 319 -0.89 11.46 2.18
CA GLU A 319 -1.15 11.94 0.83
C GLU A 319 -2.42 11.32 0.25
N ILE A 320 -3.01 12.02 -0.72
CA ILE A 320 -4.18 11.59 -1.46
C ILE A 320 -3.89 11.82 -2.94
N TYR A 321 -3.91 10.75 -3.74
CA TYR A 321 -3.68 10.81 -5.17
C TYR A 321 -4.94 10.49 -5.94
N HIS A 322 -5.20 11.25 -6.97
CA HIS A 322 -6.33 11.06 -7.87
C HIS A 322 -6.06 11.75 -9.21
N THR A 323 -6.69 11.28 -10.26
CA THR A 323 -6.76 11.99 -11.54
C THR A 323 -8.22 12.09 -11.96
N LYS A 324 -8.51 12.98 -12.92
CA LYS A 324 -9.87 13.15 -13.44
C LYS A 324 -10.40 11.91 -14.17
N ARG A 325 -9.50 11.16 -14.81
CA ARG A 325 -9.84 9.96 -15.60
C ARG A 325 -9.90 8.69 -14.75
N MET A 326 -9.27 8.68 -13.59
CA MET A 326 -9.19 7.50 -12.72
C MET A 326 -10.58 7.02 -12.31
N GLN A 327 -10.85 5.75 -12.53
CA GLN A 327 -12.05 5.03 -12.11
C GLN A 327 -11.79 4.28 -10.79
N HIS A 328 -12.57 3.25 -10.49
CA HIS A 328 -12.40 2.46 -9.29
C HIS A 328 -10.99 1.85 -9.25
N VAL A 329 -10.34 1.97 -8.11
CA VAL A 329 -9.02 1.36 -7.89
C VAL A 329 -9.24 -0.07 -7.42
N THR A 330 -8.75 -1.02 -8.19
CA THR A 330 -8.90 -2.46 -7.95
C THR A 330 -7.71 -3.04 -7.21
N CYS A 331 -6.50 -2.63 -7.59
CA CYS A 331 -5.26 -3.13 -7.04
C CYS A 331 -4.22 -2.02 -6.86
N VAL A 332 -3.37 -2.18 -5.86
CA VAL A 332 -2.25 -1.27 -5.59
C VAL A 332 -0.99 -2.09 -5.27
N GLY A 333 0.16 -1.49 -5.52
CA GLY A 333 1.44 -2.06 -5.16
C GLY A 333 2.43 -0.97 -4.77
N TRP A 334 3.34 -1.26 -3.87
CA TRP A 334 4.44 -0.39 -3.51
C TRP A 334 5.75 -0.94 -4.07
N SER A 335 6.53 -0.11 -4.75
CA SER A 335 7.83 -0.49 -5.31
C SER A 335 8.83 -0.86 -4.20
N LEU A 336 9.75 -1.78 -4.49
CA LEU A 336 10.77 -2.25 -3.54
C LEU A 336 11.80 -1.17 -3.16
N ASP A 337 11.99 -0.14 -3.97
CA ASP A 337 12.88 1.01 -3.67
C ASP A 337 12.22 2.09 -2.79
N ASN A 338 10.98 1.90 -2.37
CA ASN A 338 10.19 2.83 -1.57
C ASN A 338 9.94 4.21 -2.24
N LYS A 339 10.17 4.34 -3.54
CA LYS A 339 10.01 5.62 -4.26
C LYS A 339 8.74 5.72 -5.08
N TYR A 340 8.22 4.58 -5.55
CA TYR A 340 7.07 4.53 -6.44
C TYR A 340 5.92 3.71 -5.86
N VAL A 341 4.74 4.04 -6.31
CA VAL A 341 3.49 3.33 -6.03
C VAL A 341 2.82 3.02 -7.36
N TYR A 342 2.31 1.82 -7.50
CA TYR A 342 1.54 1.36 -8.66
C TYR A 342 0.07 1.30 -8.31
N SER A 343 -0.78 1.59 -9.27
CA SER A 343 -2.23 1.41 -9.10
C SER A 343 -2.89 0.96 -10.40
N GLY A 344 -3.62 -0.14 -10.33
CA GLY A 344 -4.53 -0.59 -11.36
C GLY A 344 -5.95 -0.08 -11.10
N SER A 345 -6.66 0.20 -12.15
CA SER A 345 -8.05 0.66 -12.08
C SER A 345 -8.88 0.12 -13.25
N ASP A 346 -10.19 0.27 -13.17
CA ASP A 346 -11.13 -0.06 -14.25
C ASP A 346 -10.89 0.75 -15.54
N GLU A 347 -9.97 1.69 -15.52
CA GLU A 347 -9.62 2.53 -16.69
C GLU A 347 -8.61 1.85 -17.66
N MET A 348 -8.32 0.57 -17.50
CA MET A 348 -7.43 -0.22 -18.36
C MET A 348 -5.93 0.10 -18.22
N ASN A 349 -5.54 0.97 -17.29
CA ASN A 349 -4.17 1.47 -17.18
C ASN A 349 -3.58 1.24 -15.79
N VAL A 350 -2.31 0.87 -15.74
CA VAL A 350 -1.52 0.93 -14.51
C VAL A 350 -0.87 2.29 -14.41
N ARG A 351 -1.11 3.00 -13.31
CA ARG A 351 -0.51 4.31 -13.06
C ARG A 351 0.65 4.23 -12.11
N LEU A 352 1.68 4.99 -12.45
CA LEU A 352 2.89 5.14 -11.65
C LEU A 352 2.83 6.45 -10.87
N TRP A 353 3.04 6.38 -9.58
CA TRP A 353 3.02 7.52 -8.67
C TRP A 353 4.31 7.58 -7.87
N LYS A 354 4.70 8.79 -7.47
CA LYS A 354 5.75 8.97 -6.47
C LYS A 354 5.22 8.67 -5.06
N ALA A 355 5.97 7.94 -4.27
CA ALA A 355 5.66 7.76 -2.85
C ALA A 355 5.63 9.10 -2.09
N ARG A 356 6.51 10.03 -2.46
CA ARG A 356 6.53 11.41 -1.95
C ARG A 356 6.30 12.39 -3.10
N ALA A 357 5.16 13.06 -3.11
CA ALA A 357 4.71 13.91 -4.21
C ALA A 357 5.67 15.04 -4.57
N ALA A 358 6.37 15.60 -3.59
CA ALA A 358 7.29 16.72 -3.76
C ALA A 358 8.73 16.30 -4.08
N GLU A 359 9.03 15.00 -4.02
CA GLU A 359 10.38 14.51 -4.26
C GLU A 359 10.79 14.68 -5.72
N LYS A 360 11.98 15.23 -5.95
CA LYS A 360 12.58 15.35 -7.28
C LYS A 360 13.21 14.00 -7.64
N LEU A 361 12.83 13.44 -8.76
CA LEU A 361 13.41 12.21 -9.29
C LEU A 361 14.76 12.51 -9.95
N GLY A 362 15.70 11.59 -9.86
CA GLY A 362 17.03 11.68 -10.43
C GLY A 362 18.10 12.16 -9.45
N ALA A 363 19.33 12.33 -9.98
CA ALA A 363 20.46 12.76 -9.20
C ALA A 363 20.34 14.24 -8.81
N LEU A 364 20.44 14.52 -7.50
CA LEU A 364 20.43 15.87 -6.97
C LEU A 364 21.85 16.42 -6.91
N GLN A 365 22.03 17.67 -7.33
CA GLN A 365 23.30 18.37 -7.13
C GLN A 365 23.54 18.61 -5.63
N PRO A 366 24.81 18.67 -5.18
CA PRO A 366 25.15 18.88 -3.76
C PRO A 366 24.49 20.12 -3.16
N ARG A 367 24.41 21.20 -3.92
CA ARG A 367 23.75 22.46 -3.53
C ARG A 367 22.24 22.31 -3.32
N GLU A 368 21.55 21.60 -4.24
CA GLU A 368 20.11 21.29 -4.12
C GLU A 368 19.85 20.41 -2.89
N LYS A 369 20.69 19.38 -2.68
CA LYS A 369 20.58 18.48 -1.55
C LYS A 369 20.71 19.21 -0.20
N GLN A 370 21.65 20.15 -0.10
CA GLN A 370 21.78 21.02 1.08
C GLN A 370 20.55 21.91 1.29
N ALA A 371 20.02 22.51 0.20
CA ALA A 371 18.82 23.32 0.28
C ALA A 371 17.58 22.53 0.72
N PHE A 372 17.40 21.29 0.24
CA PHE A 372 16.32 20.42 0.68
C PHE A 372 16.45 20.06 2.16
N LYS A 373 17.64 19.64 2.61
CA LYS A 373 17.89 19.33 4.04
C LYS A 373 17.61 20.54 4.95
N TYR A 374 18.03 21.71 4.53
CA TYR A 374 17.75 22.94 5.28
C TYR A 374 16.25 23.23 5.36
N ASN A 375 15.54 23.10 4.25
CA ASN A 375 14.09 23.32 4.21
C ASN A 375 13.34 22.28 5.05
N GLU A 376 13.78 21.02 5.07
CA GLU A 376 13.22 19.96 5.92
C GLU A 376 13.40 20.28 7.40
N ALA A 377 14.61 20.64 7.81
CA ALA A 377 14.89 21.04 9.19
C ALA A 377 14.05 22.27 9.64
N LEU A 378 13.87 23.25 8.75
CA LEU A 378 12.98 24.39 9.05
C LEU A 378 11.51 23.97 9.18
N LYS A 379 11.01 23.09 8.30
CA LYS A 379 9.63 22.60 8.38
C LYS A 379 9.39 21.83 9.69
N GLU A 380 10.35 21.02 10.12
CA GLU A 380 10.27 20.27 11.37
C GLU A 380 10.27 21.23 12.58
N LYS A 381 11.20 22.20 12.62
CA LYS A 381 11.30 23.19 13.69
C LYS A 381 10.00 23.97 13.89
N TYR A 382 9.32 24.34 12.81
CA TYR A 382 8.09 25.13 12.85
C TYR A 382 6.80 24.33 12.59
N ALA A 383 6.85 22.99 12.62
CA ALA A 383 5.72 22.10 12.32
C ALA A 383 4.49 22.32 13.21
N ALA A 384 4.70 22.73 14.46
CA ALA A 384 3.64 23.01 15.42
C ALA A 384 2.87 24.32 15.12
N HIS A 385 3.45 25.22 14.31
CA HIS A 385 2.83 26.51 14.02
C HIS A 385 1.53 26.35 13.22
N PRO A 386 0.40 26.99 13.61
CA PRO A 386 -0.92 26.73 13.03
C PRO A 386 -0.99 26.91 11.50
N GLN A 387 -0.37 27.95 10.96
CA GLN A 387 -0.39 28.21 9.52
C GLN A 387 0.41 27.16 8.73
N ILE A 388 1.61 26.79 9.21
CA ILE A 388 2.45 25.77 8.57
C ILE A 388 1.75 24.42 8.62
N ARG A 389 1.21 24.05 9.80
CA ARG A 389 0.45 22.83 9.99
C ARG A 389 -0.77 22.75 9.05
N ARG A 390 -1.53 23.83 8.92
CA ARG A 390 -2.69 23.90 8.02
C ARG A 390 -2.29 23.65 6.56
N ILE A 391 -1.23 24.28 6.07
CA ILE A 391 -0.76 24.12 4.69
C ILE A 391 -0.18 22.71 4.49
N ALA A 392 0.62 22.22 5.44
CA ALA A 392 1.22 20.89 5.38
C ALA A 392 0.18 19.77 5.37
N GLN A 393 -0.95 19.94 6.06
CA GLN A 393 -2.03 18.96 6.11
C GLN A 393 -3.07 19.10 4.99
N HIS A 394 -3.09 20.21 4.28
CA HIS A 394 -4.05 20.43 3.22
C HIS A 394 -3.78 19.49 2.04
N ARG A 395 -4.82 18.81 1.57
CA ARG A 395 -4.81 17.94 0.37
C ARG A 395 -5.96 18.33 -0.54
N GLN A 396 -5.68 18.34 -1.82
CA GLN A 396 -6.74 18.48 -2.81
C GLN A 396 -7.49 17.16 -2.89
N VAL A 397 -8.81 17.21 -2.79
CA VAL A 397 -9.69 16.05 -2.85
C VAL A 397 -10.76 16.33 -3.90
N PRO A 398 -11.18 15.33 -4.71
CA PRO A 398 -12.28 15.50 -5.65
C PRO A 398 -13.54 16.00 -4.95
N LYS A 399 -14.29 16.89 -5.63
CA LYS A 399 -15.51 17.51 -5.07
C LYS A 399 -16.55 16.46 -4.65
N MET A 400 -16.63 15.35 -5.39
CA MET A 400 -17.50 14.21 -5.06
C MET A 400 -17.15 13.62 -3.69
N VAL A 401 -15.88 13.26 -3.50
CA VAL A 401 -15.35 12.65 -2.27
C VAL A 401 -15.53 13.62 -1.09
N TYR A 402 -15.32 14.91 -1.30
CA TYR A 402 -15.54 15.93 -0.26
C TYR A 402 -16.99 15.95 0.20
N LYS A 403 -17.97 15.99 -0.73
CA LYS A 403 -19.39 15.99 -0.41
C LYS A 403 -19.83 14.71 0.31
N GLU A 404 -19.38 13.54 -0.16
CA GLU A 404 -19.71 12.26 0.49
C GLU A 404 -19.09 12.19 1.90
N ARG A 405 -17.86 12.68 2.09
CA ARG A 405 -17.25 12.77 3.40
C ARG A 405 -18.06 13.64 4.36
N GLU A 406 -18.57 14.77 3.89
CA GLU A 406 -19.42 15.67 4.68
C GLU A 406 -20.71 14.97 5.13
N LYS A 407 -21.38 14.24 4.22
CA LYS A 407 -22.56 13.43 4.53
C LYS A 407 -22.26 12.36 5.59
N LEU A 408 -21.19 11.58 5.39
CA LEU A 408 -20.75 10.54 6.33
C LEU A 408 -20.44 11.11 7.71
N GLN A 409 -19.80 12.29 7.75
CA GLN A 409 -19.50 12.96 9.00
C GLN A 409 -20.77 13.41 9.73
N THR A 410 -21.75 13.93 9.00
CA THR A 410 -23.05 14.31 9.55
C THR A 410 -23.78 13.10 10.14
N VAL A 411 -23.78 11.96 9.43
CA VAL A 411 -24.37 10.70 9.92
C VAL A 411 -23.66 10.21 11.18
N LYS A 412 -22.32 10.17 11.20
CA LYS A 412 -21.55 9.78 12.38
C LYS A 412 -21.81 10.68 13.58
N GLN A 413 -21.90 11.99 13.37
CA GLN A 413 -22.25 12.94 14.44
C GLN A 413 -23.67 12.71 14.98
N LYS A 414 -24.62 12.42 14.10
CA LYS A 414 -26.01 12.09 14.49
C LYS A 414 -26.07 10.82 15.37
N ILE A 415 -25.36 9.77 14.98
CA ILE A 415 -25.28 8.52 15.75
C ILE A 415 -24.65 8.79 17.11
N LYS A 416 -23.52 9.50 17.14
CA LYS A 416 -22.83 9.85 18.40
C LYS A 416 -23.74 10.65 19.33
N ARG A 417 -24.46 11.66 18.83
CA ARG A 417 -25.43 12.44 19.65
C ARG A 417 -26.52 11.54 20.23
N LYS A 418 -27.06 10.58 19.44
CA LYS A 418 -28.06 9.64 19.93
C LYS A 418 -27.50 8.76 21.06
N GLU A 419 -26.30 8.19 20.88
CA GLU A 419 -25.65 7.38 21.91
C GLU A 419 -25.37 8.19 23.19
N ASP A 420 -24.93 9.46 23.05
CA ASP A 420 -24.68 10.35 24.17
C ASP A 420 -25.97 10.70 24.93
N ASN A 421 -27.08 10.92 24.20
CA ASN A 421 -28.38 11.18 24.80
C ASN A 421 -28.91 9.96 25.55
N VAL A 422 -28.80 8.75 24.98
CA VAL A 422 -29.19 7.50 25.65
C VAL A 422 -28.38 7.32 26.94
N ARG A 423 -27.07 7.57 26.93
CA ARG A 423 -26.22 7.51 28.13
C ARG A 423 -26.61 8.52 29.19
N LYS A 424 -26.87 9.75 28.79
CA LYS A 424 -27.28 10.84 29.73
C LYS A 424 -28.60 10.55 30.43
N ASN A 425 -29.55 9.91 29.72
CA ASN A 425 -30.90 9.64 30.23
C ASN A 425 -31.05 8.22 30.84
N SER A 426 -30.00 7.41 30.85
CA SER A 426 -29.99 6.08 31.46
C SER A 426 -29.43 6.15 32.87
N LYS A 427 -29.82 5.19 33.73
CA LYS A 427 -29.21 5.06 35.08
C LYS A 427 -27.70 4.93 34.95
N PRO A 428 -26.93 5.55 35.89
CA PRO A 428 -25.47 5.46 35.89
C PRO A 428 -25.00 3.99 35.83
N GLY A 429 -24.05 3.72 34.91
CA GLY A 429 -23.49 2.37 34.71
C GLY A 429 -24.31 1.42 33.82
N LYS A 430 -25.55 1.73 33.44
CA LYS A 430 -26.37 0.86 32.57
C LYS A 430 -25.91 0.82 31.12
N VAL A 431 -25.42 1.94 30.60
CA VAL A 431 -24.92 2.07 29.20
C VAL A 431 -23.48 2.58 29.24
N PRO A 432 -22.48 1.67 29.32
CA PRO A 432 -21.09 2.09 29.37
C PRO A 432 -20.63 2.71 28.05
N TYR A 433 -19.64 3.57 28.12
CA TYR A 433 -18.97 4.07 26.92
C TYR A 433 -18.07 2.98 26.33
N VAL A 434 -18.31 2.61 25.09
CA VAL A 434 -17.47 1.69 24.34
C VAL A 434 -16.65 2.47 23.32
N ALA A 435 -15.33 2.37 23.35
CA ALA A 435 -14.46 3.00 22.38
C ALA A 435 -14.71 2.44 20.97
N GLU A 436 -14.59 3.29 19.94
CA GLU A 436 -14.82 2.91 18.53
C GLU A 436 -13.97 1.70 18.09
N SER A 437 -12.74 1.58 18.59
CA SER A 437 -11.88 0.44 18.28
C SER A 437 -12.47 -0.89 18.79
N LYS A 438 -13.11 -0.88 19.97
CA LYS A 438 -13.72 -2.09 20.56
C LYS A 438 -15.02 -2.52 19.87
N LYS A 439 -15.64 -1.65 19.06
CA LYS A 439 -16.87 -1.96 18.32
C LYS A 439 -16.62 -2.69 17.02
N LYS A 440 -15.37 -2.80 16.56
CA LYS A 440 -15.04 -3.25 15.20
C LYS A 440 -14.81 -4.75 15.06
N VAL A 441 -14.39 -5.38 16.12
CA VAL A 441 -14.29 -6.84 16.23
C VAL A 441 -15.47 -7.34 17.05
N LEU A 442 -16.25 -8.26 16.48
CA LEU A 442 -17.42 -8.84 17.14
C LEU A 442 -17.02 -9.98 18.07
N ARG A 443 -16.19 -10.89 17.59
CA ARG A 443 -15.68 -12.03 18.36
C ARG A 443 -14.37 -12.57 17.77
N GLU A 444 -13.67 -13.30 18.62
CA GLU A 444 -12.50 -14.10 18.29
C GLU A 444 -12.86 -15.57 18.52
N GLU A 445 -12.53 -16.43 17.56
CA GLU A 445 -12.72 -17.88 17.61
C GLU A 445 -11.36 -18.56 17.55
N SER A 446 -11.10 -19.52 18.40
CA SER A 446 -9.86 -20.32 18.46
C SER A 446 -10.15 -21.78 18.26
#